data_138088efdfb8887f1186ba785d6dd91b
#
_entry.id   138088efdfb8887f1186ba785d6dd91b
#
_cell.length_a   1.000
_cell.length_b   1.000
_cell.length_c   1.000
_cell.angle_alpha   90.00
_cell.angle_beta   90.00
_cell.angle_gamma   90.00
#
_symmetry.space_group_name_H-M   'P 1'
#
loop_
_entity.id
_entity.type
_entity.pdbx_description
1 polymer ?
#
loop_
_entity_poly.entity_id
_entity_poly.type
_entity_poly.pdbx_seq_one_letter_code
_entity_poly.pdbx_strand_id
1 'polypeptide(L)'
;VVQIAQTRAGWAKQALMAAFAAFPPLKMVTVVDDDVDIRNPADVEWAMATRLDPRRGILVVDNVFGHGLNPGFPDYLGSKVGFDATRPCPHTANTTRARIKPAPLDGVQLEMREIER
;
A
#
# COMPACT_ATOMS: atom_id res chain seq x y z
N VAL A 1 0.69 -0.19 -6.63
CA VAL A 1 -0.06 0.14 -5.42
C VAL A 1 -1.51 0.46 -5.79
N VAL A 2 -2.44 -0.07 -5.04
CA VAL A 2 -3.88 0.13 -5.26
C VAL A 2 -4.47 0.80 -4.02
N GLN A 3 -5.18 1.90 -4.22
CA GLN A 3 -5.89 2.60 -3.17
C GLN A 3 -7.37 2.22 -3.20
N ILE A 4 -7.92 1.86 -2.05
CA ILE A 4 -9.34 1.53 -1.93
C ILE A 4 -9.97 2.26 -0.74
N ALA A 5 -11.28 2.48 -0.83
CA ALA A 5 -12.12 2.93 0.29
C ALA A 5 -12.89 1.72 0.80
N GLN A 6 -12.31 0.99 1.74
CA GLN A 6 -12.85 -0.26 2.23
C GLN A 6 -13.97 -0.02 3.24
N THR A 7 -15.13 -0.63 3.00
CA THR A 7 -16.30 -0.56 3.91
C THR A 7 -16.58 -1.88 4.60
N ARG A 8 -16.04 -2.98 4.11
CA ARG A 8 -16.22 -4.32 4.67
C ARG A 8 -14.91 -5.08 4.65
N ALA A 9 -14.74 -5.97 5.62
CA ALA A 9 -13.60 -6.88 5.65
C ALA A 9 -13.59 -7.76 4.39
N GLY A 10 -12.39 -8.05 3.88
CA GLY A 10 -12.22 -8.91 2.71
C GLY A 10 -12.09 -8.16 1.38
N TRP A 11 -12.47 -6.90 1.29
CA TRP A 11 -12.34 -6.13 0.06
C TRP A 11 -10.89 -5.94 -0.37
N ALA A 12 -9.96 -5.80 0.58
CA ALA A 12 -8.54 -5.65 0.25
C ALA A 12 -7.99 -6.89 -0.47
N LYS A 13 -8.30 -8.08 0.03
CA LYS A 13 -7.89 -9.32 -0.62
C LYS A 13 -8.54 -9.47 -2.00
N GLN A 14 -9.80 -9.11 -2.12
CA GLN A 14 -10.50 -9.12 -3.40
C GLN A 14 -9.82 -8.18 -4.41
N ALA A 15 -9.41 -6.99 -3.97
CA ALA A 15 -8.70 -6.04 -4.80
C ALA A 15 -7.33 -6.57 -5.25
N LEU A 16 -6.61 -7.28 -4.38
CA LEU A 16 -5.36 -7.94 -4.75
C LEU A 16 -5.56 -8.97 -5.86
N MET A 17 -6.55 -9.84 -5.71
CA MET A 17 -6.86 -10.85 -6.71
C MET A 17 -7.28 -10.22 -8.03
N ALA A 18 -8.08 -9.17 -7.97
CA ALA A 18 -8.51 -8.44 -9.17
C ALA A 18 -7.34 -7.80 -9.91
N ALA A 19 -6.40 -7.20 -9.19
CA ALA A 19 -5.21 -6.60 -9.78
C ALA A 19 -4.35 -7.64 -10.51
N PHE A 20 -4.11 -8.80 -9.90
CA PHE A 20 -3.35 -9.87 -10.52
C PHE A 20 -4.05 -10.44 -11.75
N ALA A 21 -5.36 -10.58 -11.70
CA ALA A 21 -6.15 -11.07 -12.84
C ALA A 21 -6.21 -10.05 -13.99
N ALA A 22 -6.27 -8.77 -13.65
CA ALA A 22 -6.38 -7.69 -14.65
C ALA A 22 -5.08 -7.41 -15.39
N PHE A 23 -3.94 -7.58 -14.73
CA PHE A 23 -2.65 -7.27 -15.33
C PHE A 23 -1.61 -8.35 -14.99
N PRO A 24 -1.52 -9.40 -15.82
CA PRO A 24 -0.64 -10.55 -15.56
C PRO A 24 0.84 -10.24 -15.31
N PRO A 25 1.45 -9.17 -15.85
CA PRO A 25 2.85 -8.85 -15.53
C PRO A 25 3.11 -8.44 -14.08
N LEU A 26 2.11 -8.08 -13.30
CA LEU A 26 2.29 -7.72 -11.90
C LEU A 26 2.79 -8.92 -11.08
N LYS A 27 3.87 -8.71 -10.35
CA LYS A 27 4.41 -9.69 -9.41
C LYS A 27 4.06 -9.36 -7.97
N MET A 28 4.08 -8.07 -7.63
CA MET A 28 3.83 -7.55 -6.29
C MET A 28 2.78 -6.46 -6.35
N VAL A 29 1.78 -6.55 -5.50
CA VAL A 29 0.74 -5.53 -5.36
C VAL A 29 0.55 -5.22 -3.88
N THR A 30 0.45 -3.94 -3.55
CA THR A 30 0.10 -3.48 -2.21
C THR A 30 -1.22 -2.71 -2.28
N VAL A 31 -2.16 -3.05 -1.43
CA VAL A 31 -3.44 -2.35 -1.28
C VAL A 31 -3.38 -1.50 -0.03
N VAL A 32 -3.76 -0.24 -0.15
CA VAL A 32 -3.78 0.74 0.93
C VAL A 32 -5.14 1.42 1.02
N ASP A 33 -5.38 2.07 2.17
CA ASP A 33 -6.59 2.86 2.38
C ASP A 33 -6.56 4.19 1.59
N ASP A 34 -7.70 4.86 1.56
CA ASP A 34 -7.89 6.13 0.86
C ASP A 34 -7.19 7.32 1.54
N ASP A 35 -6.66 7.16 2.75
CA ASP A 35 -5.87 8.16 3.45
C ASP A 35 -4.35 8.06 3.17
N VAL A 36 -3.96 7.18 2.29
CA VAL A 36 -2.56 6.97 1.89
C VAL A 36 -2.34 7.51 0.48
N ASP A 37 -1.34 8.36 0.31
CA ASP A 37 -0.96 8.86 -1.01
C ASP A 37 -0.13 7.83 -1.75
N ILE A 38 -0.72 7.17 -2.75
CA ILE A 38 -0.05 6.11 -3.52
C ILE A 38 1.08 6.62 -4.42
N ARG A 39 1.17 7.93 -4.62
CA ARG A 39 2.26 8.56 -5.38
C ARG A 39 3.46 8.92 -4.51
N ASN A 40 3.32 8.80 -3.22
CA ASN A 40 4.38 9.05 -2.25
C ASN A 40 4.89 7.73 -1.68
N PRO A 41 6.08 7.25 -2.08
CA PRO A 41 6.62 5.98 -1.57
C PRO A 41 6.76 5.93 -0.05
N ALA A 42 7.11 7.05 0.59
CA ALA A 42 7.22 7.10 2.05
C ALA A 42 5.86 6.88 2.73
N ASP A 43 4.78 7.36 2.13
CA ASP A 43 3.43 7.18 2.65
C ASP A 43 2.99 5.70 2.54
N VAL A 44 3.33 5.05 1.44
CA VAL A 44 3.08 3.63 1.23
C VAL A 44 3.89 2.78 2.21
N GLU A 45 5.17 3.10 2.42
CA GLU A 45 6.00 2.42 3.41
C GLU A 45 5.44 2.58 4.82
N TRP A 46 4.94 3.76 5.16
CA TRP A 46 4.28 3.97 6.44
C TRP A 46 3.08 3.04 6.61
N ALA A 47 2.23 2.89 5.60
CA ALA A 47 1.09 1.99 5.65
C ALA A 47 1.54 0.52 5.81
N MET A 48 2.58 0.12 5.10
CA MET A 48 3.16 -1.21 5.23
C MET A 48 3.70 -1.46 6.64
N ALA A 49 4.39 -0.48 7.21
CA ALA A 49 5.00 -0.63 8.54
C ALA A 49 3.97 -0.63 9.68
N THR A 50 2.85 0.08 9.51
CA THR A 50 1.89 0.30 10.59
C THR A 50 0.60 -0.51 10.47
N ARG A 51 0.18 -0.88 9.26
CA ARG A 51 -1.13 -1.50 9.02
C ARG A 51 -1.07 -2.93 8.49
N LEU A 52 0.06 -3.34 7.93
CA LEU A 52 0.18 -4.72 7.45
C LEU A 52 0.30 -5.68 8.62
N ASP A 53 -0.64 -6.63 8.70
CA ASP A 53 -0.53 -7.78 9.59
C ASP A 53 0.00 -8.97 8.78
N PRO A 54 1.24 -9.43 9.02
CA PRO A 54 1.82 -10.51 8.21
C PRO A 54 1.03 -11.83 8.26
N ARG A 55 0.23 -12.05 9.29
CA ARG A 55 -0.57 -13.28 9.39
C ARG A 55 -1.79 -13.27 8.49
N ARG A 56 -2.34 -12.09 8.21
CA ARG A 56 -3.61 -11.94 7.47
C ARG A 56 -3.45 -11.17 6.18
N GLY A 57 -2.42 -10.33 6.10
CA GLY A 57 -2.26 -9.36 5.04
C GLY A 57 -1.35 -9.80 3.90
N ILE A 58 -0.83 -11.01 3.90
CA ILE A 58 0.03 -11.49 2.82
C ILE A 58 -0.70 -12.57 2.03
N LEU A 59 -0.86 -12.31 0.73
CA LEU A 59 -1.43 -13.26 -0.22
C LEU A 59 -0.32 -13.75 -1.14
N VAL A 60 -0.01 -15.03 -1.10
CA VAL A 60 0.93 -15.66 -2.02
C VAL A 60 0.13 -16.48 -3.02
N VAL A 61 0.37 -16.24 -4.31
CA VAL A 61 -0.25 -16.99 -5.40
C VAL A 61 0.86 -17.75 -6.12
N ASP A 62 0.86 -19.06 -5.95
CA ASP A 62 1.82 -19.93 -6.59
C ASP A 62 1.36 -20.38 -7.97
N ASN A 63 2.31 -20.77 -8.80
CA ASN A 63 2.05 -21.46 -10.06
C ASN A 63 1.15 -20.65 -10.99
N VAL A 64 1.51 -19.39 -11.19
CA VAL A 64 0.69 -18.42 -11.93
C VAL A 64 1.50 -17.81 -13.07
N PHE A 65 0.80 -17.43 -14.14
CA PHE A 65 1.41 -16.78 -15.29
C PHE A 65 1.99 -15.41 -14.91
N GLY A 66 3.20 -15.15 -15.38
CA GLY A 66 3.86 -13.86 -15.23
C GLY A 66 4.70 -13.51 -16.45
N HIS A 67 5.32 -12.33 -16.43
CA HIS A 67 6.09 -11.87 -17.58
C HIS A 67 7.45 -12.56 -17.65
N GLY A 68 7.76 -13.14 -18.83
CA GLY A 68 8.97 -13.92 -19.03
C GLY A 68 10.28 -13.16 -18.96
N LEU A 69 10.27 -11.83 -19.01
CA LEU A 69 11.45 -11.01 -18.77
C LEU A 69 11.85 -10.92 -17.30
N ASN A 70 10.96 -11.26 -16.40
CA ASN A 70 11.26 -11.32 -14.97
C ASN A 70 11.92 -12.68 -14.66
N PRO A 71 13.16 -12.70 -14.10
CA PRO A 71 13.83 -13.96 -13.79
C PRO A 71 13.07 -14.88 -12.82
N GLY A 72 12.14 -14.31 -12.03
CA GLY A 72 11.28 -15.09 -11.13
C GLY A 72 10.17 -15.86 -11.84
N PHE A 73 10.03 -15.73 -13.16
CA PHE A 73 9.01 -16.43 -13.96
C PHE A 73 9.64 -17.23 -15.11
N PRO A 74 10.46 -18.26 -14.80
CA PRO A 74 10.97 -19.13 -15.84
C PRO A 74 9.79 -19.79 -16.58
N ASP A 75 9.86 -19.77 -17.91
CA ASP A 75 8.77 -20.25 -18.77
C ASP A 75 7.41 -19.58 -18.50
N TYR A 76 7.42 -18.30 -18.11
CA TYR A 76 6.22 -17.51 -17.78
C TYR A 76 5.41 -18.05 -16.59
N LEU A 77 6.04 -18.84 -15.74
CA LEU A 77 5.39 -19.44 -14.58
C LEU A 77 6.15 -19.12 -13.31
N GLY A 78 5.47 -18.63 -12.30
CA GLY A 78 6.08 -18.30 -11.01
C GLY A 78 5.04 -17.98 -9.96
N SER A 79 5.48 -17.21 -8.96
CA SER A 79 4.65 -16.84 -7.82
C SER A 79 4.47 -15.33 -7.75
N LYS A 80 3.35 -14.90 -7.18
CA LYS A 80 3.03 -13.50 -6.95
C LYS A 80 2.74 -13.28 -5.47
N VAL A 81 2.97 -12.07 -4.98
CA VAL A 81 2.68 -11.71 -3.61
C VAL A 81 1.88 -10.41 -3.55
N GLY A 82 0.82 -10.43 -2.75
CA GLY A 82 0.02 -9.25 -2.44
C GLY A 82 0.10 -8.90 -0.97
N PHE A 83 0.06 -7.60 -0.68
CA PHE A 83 0.11 -7.07 0.68
C PHE A 83 -1.15 -6.25 0.95
N ASP A 84 -1.88 -6.62 1.98
CA ASP A 84 -2.99 -5.85 2.52
C ASP A 84 -2.46 -4.92 3.61
N ALA A 85 -2.19 -3.68 3.25
CA ALA A 85 -1.76 -2.64 4.18
C ALA A 85 -2.92 -1.70 4.54
N THR A 86 -4.12 -2.25 4.64
CA THR A 86 -5.32 -1.51 5.04
C THR A 86 -5.62 -1.68 6.52
N ARG A 87 -6.38 -0.71 7.06
CA ARG A 87 -6.90 -0.79 8.43
C ARG A 87 -7.94 -1.91 8.55
N PRO A 88 -8.06 -2.54 9.73
CA PRO A 88 -9.17 -3.47 9.98
C PRO A 88 -10.53 -2.79 9.79
N CYS A 89 -11.50 -3.52 9.27
CA CYS A 89 -12.88 -3.08 9.20
C CYS A 89 -13.72 -3.75 10.34
N PRO A 90 -14.60 -2.99 10.99
CA PRO A 90 -14.86 -1.55 10.81
C PRO A 90 -13.71 -0.68 11.31
N HIS A 91 -13.56 0.49 10.70
CA HIS A 91 -12.53 1.45 11.10
C HIS A 91 -12.85 2.03 12.47
N THR A 92 -11.86 2.03 13.36
CA THR A 92 -11.97 2.56 14.71
C THR A 92 -11.02 3.74 14.90
N ALA A 93 -11.20 4.48 16.01
CA ALA A 93 -10.32 5.59 16.35
C ALA A 93 -8.85 5.14 16.49
N ASN A 94 -8.60 3.91 16.96
CA ASN A 94 -7.26 3.35 17.11
C ASN A 94 -6.56 3.07 15.79
N THR A 95 -7.31 2.94 14.69
CA THR A 95 -6.77 2.66 13.36
C THR A 95 -6.75 3.89 12.46
N THR A 96 -7.28 5.01 12.94
CA THR A 96 -7.25 6.28 12.20
C THR A 96 -5.86 6.88 12.29
N ARG A 97 -5.34 7.32 11.14
CA ARG A 97 -4.03 7.93 11.07
C ARG A 97 -3.99 9.26 11.82
N ALA A 98 -3.05 9.39 12.75
CA ALA A 98 -2.80 10.64 13.43
C ALA A 98 -2.26 11.68 12.46
N ARG A 99 -2.80 12.92 12.54
CA ARG A 99 -2.35 14.05 11.74
C ARG A 99 -1.90 15.14 12.68
N ILE A 100 -0.68 15.63 12.46
CA ILE A 100 -0.15 16.80 13.19
C ILE A 100 -0.66 18.04 12.47
N LYS A 101 -1.26 18.96 13.23
CA LYS A 101 -1.65 20.25 12.67
C LYS A 101 -0.39 21.00 12.24
N PRO A 102 -0.35 21.57 11.03
CA PRO A 102 0.79 22.37 10.62
C PRO A 102 0.94 23.58 11.55
N ALA A 103 2.20 23.92 11.87
CA ALA A 103 2.53 25.12 12.60
C ALA A 103 2.06 26.38 11.83
N PRO A 104 1.85 27.52 12.52
CA PRO A 104 1.52 28.77 11.82
C PRO A 104 2.52 29.04 10.69
N LEU A 105 2.00 29.33 9.50
CA LEU A 105 2.80 29.49 8.28
C LEU A 105 3.93 30.53 8.43
N ASP A 106 3.67 31.61 9.14
CA ASP A 106 4.63 32.68 9.28
C ASP A 106 5.89 32.27 10.05
N GLY A 107 5.75 31.44 11.09
CA GLY A 107 6.89 30.92 11.84
C GLY A 107 7.71 29.94 11.01
N VAL A 108 7.05 29.06 10.28
CA VAL A 108 7.71 28.06 9.42
C VAL A 108 8.48 28.72 8.28
N GLN A 109 7.91 29.74 7.66
CA GLN A 109 8.56 30.46 6.56
C GLN A 109 9.82 31.20 7.02
N LEU A 110 9.81 31.79 8.21
CA LEU A 110 10.98 32.47 8.78
C LEU A 110 12.13 31.49 9.05
N GLU A 111 11.83 30.34 9.64
CA GLU A 111 12.83 29.29 9.90
C GLU A 111 13.45 28.76 8.61
N MET A 112 12.66 28.52 7.60
CA MET A 112 13.14 28.06 6.29
C MET A 112 14.06 29.07 5.61
N ARG A 113 13.78 30.35 5.72
CA ARG A 113 14.65 31.43 5.20
C ARG A 113 16.00 31.49 5.91
N GLU A 114 16.04 31.22 7.20
CA GLU A 114 17.28 31.16 7.95
C GLU A 114 18.15 29.97 7.57
N ILE A 115 17.53 28.83 7.26
CA ILE A 115 18.24 27.61 6.82
C ILE A 115 18.79 27.77 5.41
N GLU A 116 18.12 28.47 4.52
CA GLU A 116 18.55 28.70 3.12
C GLU A 116 19.69 29.71 2.98
N ARG A 117 20.02 30.43 4.03
CA ARG A 117 21.14 31.36 4.07
C ARG A 117 22.42 30.66 4.50
#